data_4177e20a283d75f0b3420bc2f916535f
#
_entry.id   4177e20a283d75f0b3420bc2f916535f
#
_cell.length_a   1.000
_cell.length_b   1.000
_cell.length_c   1.000
_cell.angle_alpha   90.00
_cell.angle_beta   90.00
_cell.angle_gamma   90.00
#
_symmetry.space_group_name_H-M   'P 1'
#
loop_
_entity.id
_entity.type
_entity.pdbx_description
1 polymer ?
#
loop_
_entity_poly.entity_id
_entity_poly.type
_entity_poly.pdbx_seq_one_letter_code
_entity_poly.pdbx_strand_id
1 'polypeptide(L)'
;MPFFDSNGVRIHYEVHGQGAPVILIHGFGTHARNHWGETGLINFLAQRYHVIAPDCRGHGRSDKPHSGDHYGMKNMCGDVLRLLAHRGIRRTLLVGSSMGSRIALDLILAHPEHFGAAVLSAFGVGGAISEPGQKERIAAALLADDPTSIPHDVARRFRRGVEAAGNDLKALAACMAVEDALPDFSQITVKVPVLFLVGTKDRIAGHPGSIMSSFESAELVEIEGGGHVDSASHKHFQEAIARFFATAPA
;
A
#
# COMPACT_ATOMS: atom_id res chain seq x y z
N MET A 1 22.08 1.86 1.10
CA MET A 1 20.62 2.06 1.10
C MET A 1 20.26 2.90 2.30
N PRO A 2 19.54 4.00 2.11
CA PRO A 2 19.31 4.96 3.18
C PRO A 2 18.24 4.51 4.16
N PHE A 3 18.36 5.05 5.39
CA PHE A 3 17.34 5.02 6.42
C PHE A 3 17.09 6.45 6.89
N PHE A 4 15.92 6.70 7.44
CA PHE A 4 15.64 7.91 8.20
C PHE A 4 14.91 7.56 9.50
N ASP A 5 15.00 8.43 10.48
CA ASP A 5 14.26 8.30 11.74
C ASP A 5 12.85 8.89 11.58
N SER A 6 11.85 8.10 11.91
CA SER A 6 10.45 8.49 11.92
C SER A 6 9.89 8.36 13.33
N ASN A 7 10.21 9.34 14.19
CA ASN A 7 9.82 9.37 15.60
C ASN A 7 10.25 8.10 16.36
N GLY A 8 11.54 7.76 16.28
CA GLY A 8 12.13 6.62 16.96
C GLY A 8 11.96 5.27 16.24
N VAL A 9 11.35 5.26 15.06
CA VAL A 9 11.27 4.07 14.18
C VAL A 9 12.11 4.33 12.95
N ARG A 10 13.16 3.53 12.72
CA ARG A 10 13.99 3.65 11.52
C ARG A 10 13.27 3.05 10.34
N ILE A 11 13.05 3.88 9.32
CA ILE A 11 12.40 3.49 8.07
C ILE A 11 13.47 3.38 6.98
N HIS A 12 13.55 2.20 6.38
CA HIS A 12 14.35 1.95 5.19
C HIS A 12 13.60 2.45 3.95
N TYR A 13 14.35 2.97 2.96
CA TYR A 13 13.77 3.29 1.65
C TYR A 13 14.80 3.11 0.54
N GLU A 14 14.31 2.85 -0.66
CA GLU A 14 15.11 2.80 -1.88
C GLU A 14 14.84 4.04 -2.74
N VAL A 15 15.83 4.45 -3.53
CA VAL A 15 15.72 5.59 -4.44
C VAL A 15 16.29 5.18 -5.80
N HIS A 16 15.53 5.45 -6.86
CA HIS A 16 15.90 5.10 -8.24
C HIS A 16 15.49 6.21 -9.20
N GLY A 17 16.25 6.37 -10.29
CA GLY A 17 15.93 7.34 -11.34
C GLY A 17 16.07 8.81 -10.93
N GLN A 18 15.61 9.68 -11.82
CA GLN A 18 15.61 11.14 -11.68
C GLN A 18 14.34 11.71 -12.32
N GLY A 19 13.97 12.95 -11.98
CA GLY A 19 12.77 13.61 -12.50
C GLY A 19 11.75 13.95 -11.41
N ALA A 20 10.48 14.04 -11.79
CA ALA A 20 9.40 14.27 -10.83
C ALA A 20 9.31 13.13 -9.80
N PRO A 21 9.12 13.44 -8.50
CA PRO A 21 9.11 12.41 -7.47
C PRO A 21 7.83 11.55 -7.54
N VAL A 22 8.02 10.24 -7.31
CA VAL A 22 6.95 9.24 -7.16
C VAL A 22 7.26 8.41 -5.91
N ILE A 23 6.30 8.31 -4.98
CA ILE A 23 6.38 7.38 -3.85
C ILE A 23 5.59 6.11 -4.14
N LEU A 24 6.20 4.94 -3.85
CA LEU A 24 5.57 3.63 -3.99
C LEU A 24 5.39 2.97 -2.63
N ILE A 25 4.15 2.80 -2.16
CA ILE A 25 3.82 2.20 -0.86
C ILE A 25 3.31 0.78 -1.08
N HIS A 26 4.05 -0.21 -0.61
CA HIS A 26 3.74 -1.63 -0.78
C HIS A 26 2.58 -2.13 0.09
N GLY A 27 2.08 -3.33 -0.19
CA GLY A 27 1.03 -4.00 0.56
C GLY A 27 1.54 -4.67 1.85
N PHE A 28 0.59 -5.17 2.65
CA PHE A 28 0.88 -5.90 3.88
C PHE A 28 1.66 -7.20 3.60
N GLY A 29 2.62 -7.52 4.46
CA GLY A 29 3.38 -8.77 4.41
C GLY A 29 4.42 -8.85 3.28
N THR A 30 4.68 -7.75 2.60
CA THR A 30 5.72 -7.63 1.57
C THR A 30 6.64 -6.43 1.88
N HIS A 31 7.47 -6.01 0.95
CA HIS A 31 8.34 -4.83 1.08
C HIS A 31 8.65 -4.25 -0.31
N ALA A 32 9.27 -3.07 -0.35
CA ALA A 32 9.49 -2.32 -1.58
C ALA A 32 10.14 -3.14 -2.70
N ARG A 33 11.19 -3.89 -2.37
CA ARG A 33 11.92 -4.69 -3.37
C ARG A 33 11.07 -5.83 -3.94
N ASN A 34 10.36 -6.59 -3.07
CA ASN A 34 9.52 -7.70 -3.55
C ASN A 34 8.31 -7.19 -4.33
N HIS A 35 7.61 -6.20 -3.77
CA HIS A 35 6.35 -5.75 -4.38
C HIS A 35 6.58 -4.96 -5.67
N TRP A 36 7.56 -4.07 -5.67
CA TRP A 36 7.77 -3.13 -6.78
C TRP A 36 9.03 -3.43 -7.62
N GLY A 37 10.08 -3.95 -6.98
CA GLY A 37 11.32 -4.28 -7.66
C GLY A 37 11.18 -5.53 -8.51
N GLU A 38 10.67 -6.63 -7.96
CA GLU A 38 10.52 -7.92 -8.67
C GLU A 38 9.44 -7.87 -9.75
N THR A 39 8.40 -7.03 -9.59
CA THR A 39 7.42 -6.77 -10.66
C THR A 39 7.94 -5.88 -11.78
N GLY A 40 9.13 -5.29 -11.60
CA GLY A 40 9.74 -4.38 -12.57
C GLY A 40 9.22 -2.95 -12.55
N LEU A 41 8.24 -2.61 -11.70
CA LEU A 41 7.64 -1.27 -11.67
C LEU A 41 8.65 -0.18 -11.29
N ILE A 42 9.55 -0.44 -10.33
CA ILE A 42 10.61 0.51 -9.97
C ILE A 42 11.45 0.85 -11.19
N ASN A 43 11.96 -0.16 -11.91
CA ASN A 43 12.81 0.04 -13.08
C ASN A 43 12.07 0.74 -14.23
N PHE A 44 10.79 0.43 -14.40
CA PHE A 44 9.94 1.04 -15.41
C PHE A 44 9.74 2.54 -15.14
N LEU A 45 9.34 2.90 -13.92
CA LEU A 45 9.10 4.30 -13.55
C LEU A 45 10.40 5.11 -13.44
N ALA A 46 11.49 4.49 -12.99
CA ALA A 46 12.80 5.14 -12.85
C ALA A 46 13.41 5.66 -14.16
N GLN A 47 12.87 5.26 -15.31
CA GLN A 47 13.25 5.83 -16.60
C GLN A 47 12.84 7.30 -16.76
N ARG A 48 11.82 7.76 -16.02
CA ARG A 48 11.24 9.11 -16.17
C ARG A 48 11.01 9.83 -14.84
N TYR A 49 11.00 9.12 -13.72
CA TYR A 49 10.64 9.62 -12.40
C TYR A 49 11.74 9.37 -11.38
N HIS A 50 11.78 10.23 -10.37
CA HIS A 50 12.55 9.99 -9.16
C HIS A 50 11.72 9.12 -8.21
N VAL A 51 11.92 7.81 -8.29
CA VAL A 51 11.15 6.80 -7.55
C VAL A 51 11.71 6.65 -6.13
N ILE A 52 10.83 6.72 -5.14
CA ILE A 52 11.14 6.53 -3.72
C ILE A 52 10.23 5.42 -3.21
N ALA A 53 10.80 4.34 -2.71
CA ALA A 53 10.07 3.17 -2.27
C ALA A 53 10.45 2.81 -0.83
N PRO A 54 9.71 3.28 0.19
CA PRO A 54 9.94 2.89 1.57
C PRO A 54 9.47 1.46 1.84
N ASP A 55 10.15 0.79 2.77
CA ASP A 55 9.60 -0.33 3.50
C ASP A 55 8.76 0.23 4.65
N CYS A 56 7.47 -0.06 4.68
CA CYS A 56 6.61 0.36 5.78
C CYS A 56 7.13 -0.17 7.12
N ARG A 57 6.87 0.56 8.23
CA ARG A 57 7.19 0.05 9.57
C ARG A 57 6.65 -1.38 9.75
N GLY A 58 7.37 -2.23 10.43
CA GLY A 58 7.04 -3.64 10.61
C GLY A 58 7.41 -4.54 9.43
N HIS A 59 7.84 -3.97 8.29
CA HIS A 59 8.10 -4.72 7.04
C HIS A 59 9.55 -4.53 6.56
N GLY A 60 9.97 -5.43 5.70
CA GLY A 60 11.24 -5.35 4.99
C GLY A 60 12.44 -5.09 5.90
N ARG A 61 13.17 -4.02 5.64
CA ARG A 61 14.37 -3.59 6.38
C ARG A 61 14.09 -2.52 7.44
N SER A 62 12.87 -2.00 7.50
CA SER A 62 12.44 -1.05 8.53
C SER A 62 12.34 -1.73 9.89
N ASP A 63 12.39 -0.92 10.97
CA ASP A 63 12.22 -1.41 12.33
C ASP A 63 10.84 -2.08 12.51
N LYS A 64 10.78 -3.05 13.39
CA LYS A 64 9.66 -3.98 13.58
C LYS A 64 9.11 -3.95 15.02
N PRO A 65 8.46 -2.85 15.45
CA PRO A 65 7.82 -2.78 16.77
C PRO A 65 6.78 -3.90 16.92
N HIS A 66 6.72 -4.51 18.11
CA HIS A 66 5.76 -5.59 18.41
C HIS A 66 4.51 -5.11 19.15
N SER A 67 4.34 -3.78 19.37
CA SER A 67 3.13 -3.20 19.96
C SER A 67 2.27 -2.54 18.90
N GLY A 68 0.94 -2.72 18.96
CA GLY A 68 -0.05 -2.09 18.09
C GLY A 68 0.00 -0.56 18.09
N ASP A 69 0.42 0.06 19.21
CA ASP A 69 0.53 1.53 19.35
C ASP A 69 1.49 2.17 18.34
N HIS A 70 2.41 1.39 17.80
CA HIS A 70 3.32 1.84 16.75
C HIS A 70 2.71 1.81 15.35
N TYR A 71 1.56 1.20 15.16
CA TYR A 71 0.90 1.04 13.86
C TYR A 71 -0.31 1.95 13.73
N GLY A 72 -1.17 1.69 12.77
CA GLY A 72 -2.33 2.52 12.46
C GLY A 72 -2.02 3.60 11.43
N MET A 73 -3.07 4.09 10.79
CA MET A 73 -2.94 5.02 9.65
C MET A 73 -2.23 6.32 10.03
N LYS A 74 -2.48 6.86 11.24
CA LYS A 74 -1.77 8.07 11.72
C LYS A 74 -0.25 7.90 11.68
N ASN A 75 0.26 6.77 12.14
CA ASN A 75 1.69 6.50 12.19
C ASN A 75 2.25 6.21 10.79
N MET A 76 1.55 5.40 10.00
CA MET A 76 1.99 5.02 8.66
C MET A 76 1.95 6.19 7.67
N CYS A 77 0.91 7.03 7.69
CA CYS A 77 0.87 8.28 6.94
C CYS A 77 1.96 9.24 7.40
N GLY A 78 2.17 9.33 8.73
CA GLY A 78 3.24 10.13 9.31
C GLY A 78 4.64 9.73 8.82
N ASP A 79 4.90 8.43 8.57
CA ASP A 79 6.17 7.98 7.99
C ASP A 79 6.38 8.55 6.59
N VAL A 80 5.35 8.52 5.76
CA VAL A 80 5.43 9.05 4.39
C VAL A 80 5.67 10.56 4.40
N LEU A 81 4.92 11.31 5.22
CA LEU A 81 5.08 12.75 5.32
C LEU A 81 6.48 13.15 5.83
N ARG A 82 6.99 12.43 6.85
CA ARG A 82 8.37 12.67 7.35
C ARG A 82 9.43 12.28 6.31
N LEU A 83 9.18 11.23 5.50
CA LEU A 83 10.07 10.88 4.39
C LEU A 83 10.09 11.99 3.34
N LEU A 84 8.94 12.54 2.96
CA LEU A 84 8.87 13.70 2.05
C LEU A 84 9.67 14.89 2.60
N ALA A 85 9.46 15.24 3.87
CA ALA A 85 10.19 16.32 4.54
C ALA A 85 11.70 16.04 4.60
N HIS A 86 12.11 14.81 4.97
CA HIS A 86 13.52 14.37 4.99
C HIS A 86 14.19 14.49 3.62
N ARG A 87 13.43 14.27 2.54
CA ARG A 87 13.92 14.37 1.16
C ARG A 87 13.77 15.77 0.55
N GLY A 88 13.18 16.73 1.27
CA GLY A 88 12.89 18.07 0.76
C GLY A 88 11.84 18.09 -0.37
N ILE A 89 10.96 17.09 -0.42
CA ILE A 89 9.93 16.95 -1.44
C ILE A 89 8.64 17.60 -0.94
N ARG A 90 8.14 18.59 -1.66
CA ARG A 90 6.91 19.29 -1.32
C ARG A 90 5.69 18.64 -1.96
N ARG A 91 5.84 18.11 -3.17
CA ARG A 91 4.76 17.47 -3.92
C ARG A 91 5.29 16.24 -4.67
N THR A 92 4.49 15.20 -4.73
CA THR A 92 4.87 13.91 -5.34
C THR A 92 3.65 13.26 -5.98
N LEU A 93 3.90 12.33 -6.91
CA LEU A 93 2.94 11.33 -7.34
C LEU A 93 2.97 10.16 -6.35
N LEU A 94 1.87 9.44 -6.24
CA LEU A 94 1.71 8.39 -5.22
C LEU A 94 1.17 7.10 -5.83
N VAL A 95 1.78 5.98 -5.51
CA VAL A 95 1.27 4.64 -5.85
C VAL A 95 1.18 3.82 -4.58
N GLY A 96 0.01 3.32 -4.28
CA GLY A 96 -0.21 2.37 -3.20
C GLY A 96 -0.72 1.03 -3.71
N SER A 97 -0.49 -0.04 -2.94
CA SER A 97 -1.11 -1.34 -3.16
C SER A 97 -1.67 -1.91 -1.86
N SER A 98 -2.94 -2.31 -1.85
CA SER A 98 -3.61 -2.92 -0.70
C SER A 98 -3.48 -2.04 0.57
N MET A 99 -2.76 -2.46 1.59
CA MET A 99 -2.41 -1.63 2.76
C MET A 99 -1.80 -0.28 2.32
N GLY A 100 -0.92 -0.28 1.33
CA GLY A 100 -0.32 0.94 0.79
C GLY A 100 -1.34 1.85 0.09
N SER A 101 -2.38 1.30 -0.53
CA SER A 101 -3.49 2.08 -1.09
C SER A 101 -4.33 2.73 0.01
N ARG A 102 -4.51 2.05 1.14
CA ARG A 102 -5.19 2.64 2.30
C ARG A 102 -4.39 3.82 2.88
N ILE A 103 -3.08 3.66 3.02
CA ILE A 103 -2.19 4.75 3.45
C ILE A 103 -2.26 5.90 2.43
N ALA A 104 -2.23 5.59 1.14
CA ALA A 104 -2.32 6.59 0.08
C ALA A 104 -3.66 7.36 0.11
N LEU A 105 -4.77 6.67 0.33
CA LEU A 105 -6.09 7.29 0.47
C LEU A 105 -6.12 8.27 1.64
N ASP A 106 -5.68 7.84 2.83
CA ASP A 106 -5.69 8.70 4.02
C ASP A 106 -4.76 9.91 3.84
N LEU A 107 -3.64 9.74 3.14
CA LEU A 107 -2.72 10.84 2.79
C LEU A 107 -3.38 11.87 1.87
N ILE A 108 -4.02 11.45 0.78
CA ILE A 108 -4.65 12.39 -0.17
C ILE A 108 -5.91 13.06 0.39
N LEU A 109 -6.55 12.44 1.39
CA LEU A 109 -7.67 13.04 2.12
C LEU A 109 -7.19 14.11 3.10
N ALA A 110 -6.14 13.82 3.88
CA ALA A 110 -5.69 14.70 4.95
C ALA A 110 -4.69 15.78 4.48
N HIS A 111 -3.95 15.49 3.41
CA HIS A 111 -2.83 16.32 2.93
C HIS A 111 -2.80 16.42 1.40
N PRO A 112 -3.92 16.78 0.73
CA PRO A 112 -4.02 16.79 -0.74
C PRO A 112 -2.98 17.68 -1.41
N GLU A 113 -2.47 18.71 -0.72
CA GLU A 113 -1.46 19.64 -1.23
C GLU A 113 -0.12 18.99 -1.57
N HIS A 114 0.19 17.86 -0.97
CA HIS A 114 1.43 17.11 -1.20
C HIS A 114 1.36 16.15 -2.40
N PHE A 115 0.18 15.92 -2.96
CA PHE A 115 0.00 14.87 -3.96
C PHE A 115 -0.62 15.40 -5.26
N GLY A 116 0.08 15.20 -6.38
CA GLY A 116 -0.38 15.58 -7.71
C GLY A 116 -1.46 14.63 -8.24
N ALA A 117 -1.24 13.33 -8.04
CA ALA A 117 -2.19 12.26 -8.38
C ALA A 117 -1.84 11.01 -7.56
N ALA A 118 -2.80 10.10 -7.42
CA ALA A 118 -2.60 8.84 -6.71
C ALA A 118 -3.10 7.64 -7.52
N VAL A 119 -2.37 6.53 -7.41
CA VAL A 119 -2.79 5.21 -7.89
C VAL A 119 -3.11 4.34 -6.69
N LEU A 120 -4.33 3.83 -6.62
CA LEU A 120 -4.80 2.93 -5.58
C LEU A 120 -5.00 1.54 -6.20
N SER A 121 -4.03 0.65 -6.03
CA SER A 121 -4.14 -0.71 -6.56
C SER A 121 -4.54 -1.71 -5.48
N ALA A 122 -5.21 -2.78 -5.89
CA ALA A 122 -5.73 -3.80 -4.97
C ALA A 122 -6.51 -3.18 -3.80
N PHE A 123 -7.38 -2.19 -4.10
CA PHE A 123 -8.18 -1.43 -3.15
C PHE A 123 -9.64 -1.35 -3.59
N GLY A 124 -10.53 -1.56 -2.65
CA GLY A 124 -11.98 -1.48 -2.86
C GLY A 124 -12.73 -1.71 -1.55
N VAL A 125 -14.01 -2.01 -1.68
CA VAL A 125 -14.90 -2.32 -0.57
C VAL A 125 -15.59 -3.67 -0.80
N GLY A 126 -15.99 -4.33 0.29
CA GLY A 126 -16.72 -5.61 0.22
C GLY A 126 -15.87 -6.83 -0.12
N GLY A 127 -14.53 -6.73 -0.04
CA GLY A 127 -13.65 -7.89 -0.18
C GLY A 127 -13.49 -8.70 1.10
N ALA A 128 -12.85 -9.87 1.00
CA ALA A 128 -12.68 -10.80 2.11
C ALA A 128 -11.96 -10.19 3.33
N ILE A 129 -11.09 -9.19 3.12
CA ILE A 129 -10.41 -8.51 4.24
C ILE A 129 -11.36 -7.65 5.07
N SER A 130 -12.49 -7.24 4.49
CA SER A 130 -13.50 -6.39 5.15
C SER A 130 -14.54 -7.21 5.93
N GLU A 131 -14.47 -8.53 5.90
CA GLU A 131 -15.36 -9.39 6.67
C GLU A 131 -15.14 -9.20 8.18
N PRO A 132 -16.21 -9.11 8.99
CA PRO A 132 -16.08 -8.95 10.44
C PRO A 132 -15.17 -10.02 11.07
N GLY A 133 -14.24 -9.59 11.92
CA GLY A 133 -13.27 -10.46 12.60
C GLY A 133 -12.17 -11.04 11.71
N GLN A 134 -12.09 -10.65 10.43
CA GLN A 134 -11.07 -11.22 9.53
C GLN A 134 -9.66 -10.78 9.89
N LYS A 135 -9.48 -9.52 10.27
CA LYS A 135 -8.17 -9.01 10.71
C LYS A 135 -7.69 -9.72 11.97
N GLU A 136 -8.57 -9.93 12.93
CA GLU A 136 -8.28 -10.65 14.17
C GLU A 136 -7.90 -12.11 13.89
N ARG A 137 -8.62 -12.78 12.99
CA ARG A 137 -8.28 -14.15 12.57
C ARG A 137 -6.90 -14.21 11.93
N ILE A 138 -6.54 -13.23 11.09
CA ILE A 138 -5.21 -13.15 10.48
C ILE A 138 -4.16 -12.87 11.55
N ALA A 139 -4.38 -11.90 12.45
CA ALA A 139 -3.44 -11.59 13.54
C ALA A 139 -3.19 -12.81 14.44
N ALA A 140 -4.26 -13.53 14.82
CA ALA A 140 -4.14 -14.77 15.60
C ALA A 140 -3.37 -15.86 14.85
N ALA A 141 -3.60 -16.00 13.54
CA ALA A 141 -2.88 -16.94 12.71
C ALA A 141 -1.38 -16.63 12.60
N LEU A 142 -1.02 -15.35 12.57
CA LEU A 142 0.38 -14.91 12.55
C LEU A 142 1.10 -15.25 13.85
N LEU A 143 0.39 -15.31 14.98
CA LEU A 143 0.94 -15.65 16.29
C LEU A 143 0.83 -17.13 16.65
N ALA A 144 0.16 -17.95 15.84
CA ALA A 144 0.00 -19.38 16.12
C ALA A 144 1.35 -20.11 16.09
N ASP A 145 1.62 -20.93 17.10
CA ASP A 145 2.86 -21.73 17.18
C ASP A 145 2.89 -22.80 16.07
N ASP A 146 1.75 -23.40 15.78
CA ASP A 146 1.59 -24.41 14.72
C ASP A 146 0.71 -23.86 13.57
N PRO A 147 1.32 -23.57 12.40
CA PRO A 147 0.54 -23.12 11.22
C PRO A 147 -0.50 -24.12 10.73
N THR A 148 -0.38 -25.41 11.06
CA THR A 148 -1.34 -26.43 10.64
C THR A 148 -2.63 -26.40 11.46
N SER A 149 -2.57 -25.83 12.67
CA SER A 149 -3.73 -25.68 13.55
C SER A 149 -4.68 -24.55 13.16
N ILE A 150 -4.30 -23.70 12.17
CA ILE A 150 -5.11 -22.53 11.75
C ILE A 150 -6.34 -23.00 10.98
N PRO A 151 -7.56 -22.80 11.51
CA PRO A 151 -8.79 -23.37 10.91
C PRO A 151 -9.25 -22.63 9.65
N HIS A 152 -8.94 -21.32 9.53
CA HIS A 152 -9.42 -20.46 8.45
C HIS A 152 -8.45 -20.42 7.27
N ASP A 153 -8.90 -20.79 6.09
CA ASP A 153 -8.07 -20.87 4.88
C ASP A 153 -7.43 -19.53 4.49
N VAL A 154 -8.15 -18.42 4.57
CA VAL A 154 -7.61 -17.10 4.25
C VAL A 154 -6.49 -16.75 5.22
N ALA A 155 -6.72 -16.90 6.53
CA ALA A 155 -5.71 -16.59 7.55
C ALA A 155 -4.47 -17.49 7.43
N ARG A 156 -4.68 -18.79 7.13
CA ARG A 156 -3.59 -19.75 6.88
C ARG A 156 -2.77 -19.39 5.64
N ARG A 157 -3.40 -18.93 4.56
CA ARG A 157 -2.69 -18.47 3.35
C ARG A 157 -1.87 -17.21 3.64
N PHE A 158 -2.43 -16.25 4.37
CA PHE A 158 -1.69 -15.07 4.83
C PHE A 158 -0.47 -15.47 5.64
N ARG A 159 -0.62 -16.34 6.66
CA ARG A 159 0.49 -16.83 7.48
C ARG A 159 1.59 -17.45 6.62
N ARG A 160 1.25 -18.36 5.72
CA ARG A 160 2.23 -18.99 4.82
C ARG A 160 2.96 -17.99 3.94
N GLY A 161 2.24 -17.04 3.35
CA GLY A 161 2.83 -16.03 2.46
C GLY A 161 3.83 -15.14 3.18
N VAL A 162 3.46 -14.61 4.34
CA VAL A 162 4.33 -13.69 5.10
C VAL A 162 5.52 -14.40 5.74
N GLU A 163 5.34 -15.65 6.16
CA GLU A 163 6.41 -16.49 6.72
C GLU A 163 7.44 -16.87 5.64
N ALA A 164 6.96 -17.29 4.47
CA ALA A 164 7.82 -17.62 3.32
C ALA A 164 8.64 -16.40 2.83
N ALA A 165 8.11 -15.20 2.99
CA ALA A 165 8.80 -13.94 2.69
C ALA A 165 9.78 -13.49 3.80
N GLY A 166 9.95 -14.27 4.87
CA GLY A 166 10.88 -13.96 5.96
C GLY A 166 10.49 -12.78 6.85
N ASN A 167 9.19 -12.47 6.93
CA ASN A 167 8.70 -11.37 7.74
C ASN A 167 8.71 -11.68 9.23
N ASP A 168 8.79 -10.64 10.06
CA ASP A 168 8.57 -10.70 11.50
C ASP A 168 7.08 -10.85 11.81
N LEU A 169 6.68 -12.06 12.18
CA LEU A 169 5.27 -12.41 12.39
C LEU A 169 4.62 -11.64 13.54
N LYS A 170 5.40 -11.31 14.60
CA LYS A 170 4.90 -10.53 15.75
C LYS A 170 4.63 -9.08 15.34
N ALA A 171 5.54 -8.48 14.58
CA ALA A 171 5.36 -7.14 14.06
C ALA A 171 4.15 -7.06 13.11
N LEU A 172 3.99 -8.06 12.22
CA LEU A 172 2.84 -8.11 11.32
C LEU A 172 1.52 -8.37 12.05
N ALA A 173 1.52 -9.21 13.09
CA ALA A 173 0.34 -9.41 13.93
C ALA A 173 -0.07 -8.12 14.65
N ALA A 174 0.89 -7.39 15.21
CA ALA A 174 0.65 -6.09 15.84
C ALA A 174 0.10 -5.06 14.84
N CYS A 175 0.62 -5.05 13.61
CA CYS A 175 0.11 -4.20 12.52
C CYS A 175 -1.33 -4.57 12.12
N MET A 176 -1.62 -5.86 11.98
CA MET A 176 -2.93 -6.36 11.55
C MET A 176 -4.02 -6.14 12.60
N ALA A 177 -3.66 -6.18 13.89
CA ALA A 177 -4.59 -6.02 14.99
C ALA A 177 -5.11 -4.59 15.19
N VAL A 178 -4.51 -3.60 14.51
CA VAL A 178 -4.98 -2.21 14.62
C VAL A 178 -6.24 -2.02 13.78
N GLU A 179 -7.28 -1.55 14.43
CA GLU A 179 -8.52 -1.18 13.74
C GLU A 179 -8.45 0.28 13.28
N ASP A 180 -8.42 0.45 11.97
CA ASP A 180 -8.59 1.75 11.30
C ASP A 180 -9.80 1.63 10.37
N ALA A 181 -10.92 2.22 10.75
CA ALA A 181 -12.13 2.23 9.91
C ALA A 181 -11.89 2.96 8.59
N LEU A 182 -12.50 2.50 7.51
CA LEU A 182 -12.55 3.27 6.27
C LEU A 182 -13.36 4.56 6.50
N PRO A 183 -13.04 5.66 5.81
CA PRO A 183 -13.85 6.86 5.86
C PRO A 183 -15.28 6.57 5.35
N ASP A 184 -16.24 7.34 5.84
CA ASP A 184 -17.58 7.33 5.24
C ASP A 184 -17.53 8.06 3.88
N PHE A 185 -17.47 7.29 2.83
CA PHE A 185 -17.37 7.82 1.46
C PHE A 185 -18.58 8.66 1.05
N SER A 186 -19.72 8.56 1.74
CA SER A 186 -20.87 9.41 1.47
C SER A 186 -20.69 10.86 1.97
N GLN A 187 -19.71 11.10 2.84
CA GLN A 187 -19.46 12.38 3.51
C GLN A 187 -18.18 13.08 3.05
N ILE A 188 -17.46 12.48 2.10
CA ILE A 188 -16.18 13.02 1.66
C ILE A 188 -16.16 13.27 0.14
N THR A 189 -15.29 14.18 -0.27
CA THR A 189 -14.93 14.40 -1.67
C THR A 189 -13.41 14.41 -1.81
N VAL A 190 -12.88 13.47 -2.58
CA VAL A 190 -11.45 13.38 -2.87
C VAL A 190 -11.11 14.23 -4.08
N LYS A 191 -10.28 15.26 -3.90
CA LYS A 191 -9.92 16.23 -4.95
C LYS A 191 -8.71 15.81 -5.76
N VAL A 192 -7.80 15.04 -5.17
CA VAL A 192 -6.62 14.53 -5.89
C VAL A 192 -7.09 13.52 -6.94
N PRO A 193 -6.65 13.65 -8.21
CA PRO A 193 -6.97 12.67 -9.25
C PRO A 193 -6.51 11.26 -8.86
N VAL A 194 -7.36 10.25 -9.05
CA VAL A 194 -7.09 8.87 -8.65
C VAL A 194 -7.27 7.90 -9.81
N LEU A 195 -6.31 7.00 -9.98
CA LEU A 195 -6.45 5.80 -10.80
C LEU A 195 -6.62 4.59 -9.87
N PHE A 196 -7.74 3.88 -10.03
CA PHE A 196 -7.92 2.56 -9.43
C PHE A 196 -7.40 1.47 -10.38
N LEU A 197 -6.57 0.57 -9.86
CA LEU A 197 -6.08 -0.62 -10.57
C LEU A 197 -6.53 -1.88 -9.83
N VAL A 198 -7.40 -2.66 -10.44
CA VAL A 198 -8.03 -3.82 -9.80
C VAL A 198 -7.84 -5.06 -10.65
N GLY A 199 -7.36 -6.14 -10.06
CA GLY A 199 -7.31 -7.43 -10.74
C GLY A 199 -8.70 -8.07 -10.80
N THR A 200 -9.10 -8.58 -11.97
CA THR A 200 -10.44 -9.21 -12.14
C THR A 200 -10.62 -10.47 -11.29
N LYS A 201 -9.55 -11.05 -10.76
CA LYS A 201 -9.54 -12.20 -9.84
C LYS A 201 -9.24 -11.81 -8.39
N ASP A 202 -9.10 -10.51 -8.06
CA ASP A 202 -8.89 -10.09 -6.67
C ASP A 202 -10.18 -10.27 -5.85
N ARG A 203 -10.14 -11.20 -4.90
CA ARG A 203 -11.23 -11.48 -3.95
C ARG A 203 -10.96 -10.93 -2.55
N ILE A 204 -9.79 -10.31 -2.34
CA ILE A 204 -9.34 -9.83 -1.02
C ILE A 204 -9.77 -8.39 -0.80
N ALA A 205 -9.44 -7.50 -1.74
CA ALA A 205 -9.70 -6.06 -1.60
C ALA A 205 -11.17 -5.67 -1.86
N GLY A 206 -11.91 -6.43 -2.66
CA GLY A 206 -13.21 -6.01 -3.19
C GLY A 206 -13.06 -5.05 -4.38
N HIS A 207 -14.12 -4.27 -4.67
CA HIS A 207 -14.17 -3.43 -5.86
C HIS A 207 -14.46 -1.96 -5.52
N PRO A 208 -13.81 -0.97 -6.18
CA PRO A 208 -13.97 0.44 -5.86
C PRO A 208 -15.27 1.07 -6.42
N GLY A 209 -16.01 0.40 -7.27
CA GLY A 209 -17.12 0.98 -8.04
C GLY A 209 -18.12 1.79 -7.19
N SER A 210 -18.47 1.30 -6.01
CA SER A 210 -19.45 1.98 -5.12
C SER A 210 -18.92 3.26 -4.44
N ILE A 211 -17.60 3.46 -4.43
CA ILE A 211 -16.98 4.64 -3.80
C ILE A 211 -16.45 5.65 -4.81
N MET A 212 -16.42 5.32 -6.10
CA MET A 212 -15.85 6.21 -7.14
C MET A 212 -16.56 7.56 -7.22
N SER A 213 -17.84 7.65 -6.91
CA SER A 213 -18.59 8.91 -6.90
C SER A 213 -18.09 9.92 -5.85
N SER A 214 -17.29 9.48 -4.88
CA SER A 214 -16.67 10.35 -3.88
C SER A 214 -15.37 11.00 -4.36
N PHE A 215 -14.95 10.75 -5.59
CA PHE A 215 -13.74 11.30 -6.20
C PHE A 215 -14.11 12.26 -7.33
N GLU A 216 -13.59 13.49 -7.30
CA GLU A 216 -13.83 14.49 -8.37
C GLU A 216 -13.28 14.03 -9.72
N SER A 217 -12.17 13.28 -9.71
CA SER A 217 -11.53 12.69 -10.88
C SER A 217 -11.04 11.29 -10.57
N ALA A 218 -11.73 10.27 -11.06
CA ALA A 218 -11.35 8.88 -10.88
C ALA A 218 -11.41 8.10 -12.19
N GLU A 219 -10.36 7.32 -12.44
CA GLU A 219 -10.32 6.31 -13.49
C GLU A 219 -10.28 4.92 -12.87
N LEU A 220 -10.88 3.94 -13.53
CA LEU A 220 -10.80 2.53 -13.20
C LEU A 220 -10.19 1.75 -14.36
N VAL A 221 -9.15 0.99 -14.08
CA VAL A 221 -8.57 0.04 -15.02
C VAL A 221 -8.56 -1.34 -14.38
N GLU A 222 -9.23 -2.28 -15.00
CA GLU A 222 -9.23 -3.69 -14.62
C GLU A 222 -8.06 -4.42 -15.28
N ILE A 223 -7.32 -5.16 -14.46
CA ILE A 223 -6.21 -6.00 -14.92
C ILE A 223 -6.76 -7.43 -15.11
N GLU A 224 -7.01 -7.78 -16.35
CA GLU A 224 -7.60 -9.07 -16.71
C GLU A 224 -6.72 -10.23 -16.23
N GLY A 225 -7.36 -11.15 -15.51
CA GLY A 225 -6.70 -12.32 -14.92
C GLY A 225 -5.84 -12.02 -13.69
N GLY A 226 -5.62 -10.76 -13.34
CA GLY A 226 -4.84 -10.34 -12.18
C GLY A 226 -5.53 -10.67 -10.86
N GLY A 227 -4.77 -11.12 -9.86
CA GLY A 227 -5.19 -11.33 -8.48
C GLY A 227 -4.72 -10.18 -7.57
N HIS A 228 -4.83 -10.40 -6.25
CA HIS A 228 -4.49 -9.37 -5.25
C HIS A 228 -3.02 -8.96 -5.25
N VAL A 229 -2.12 -9.88 -5.52
CA VAL A 229 -0.66 -9.67 -5.42
C VAL A 229 0.00 -9.53 -6.78
N ASP A 230 -0.42 -10.33 -7.75
CA ASP A 230 0.26 -10.49 -9.04
C ASP A 230 -0.14 -9.45 -10.10
N SER A 231 -1.22 -8.67 -9.86
CA SER A 231 -1.65 -7.61 -10.78
C SER A 231 -0.53 -6.64 -11.14
N ALA A 232 0.36 -6.30 -10.20
CA ALA A 232 1.47 -5.40 -10.41
C ALA A 232 2.54 -5.93 -11.40
N SER A 233 2.56 -7.23 -11.67
CA SER A 233 3.47 -7.87 -12.64
C SER A 233 2.97 -7.78 -14.08
N HIS A 234 1.71 -7.39 -14.29
CA HIS A 234 1.15 -7.28 -15.63
C HIS A 234 1.64 -6.01 -16.34
N LYS A 235 2.01 -6.15 -17.61
CA LYS A 235 2.46 -5.01 -18.44
C LYS A 235 1.41 -3.89 -18.49
N HIS A 236 0.14 -4.25 -18.62
CA HIS A 236 -0.98 -3.30 -18.63
C HIS A 236 -1.07 -2.46 -17.35
N PHE A 237 -0.70 -3.01 -16.19
CA PHE A 237 -0.61 -2.27 -14.93
C PHE A 237 0.40 -1.10 -15.01
N GLN A 238 1.60 -1.38 -15.51
CA GLN A 238 2.65 -0.36 -15.66
C GLN A 238 2.28 0.70 -16.70
N GLU A 239 1.71 0.29 -17.84
CA GLU A 239 1.25 1.17 -18.91
C GLU A 239 0.11 2.10 -18.44
N ALA A 240 -0.83 1.59 -17.64
CA ALA A 240 -1.92 2.38 -17.08
C ALA A 240 -1.39 3.49 -16.16
N ILE A 241 -0.44 3.17 -15.28
CA ILE A 241 0.22 4.17 -14.41
C ILE A 241 0.93 5.23 -15.25
N ALA A 242 1.72 4.83 -16.23
CA ALA A 242 2.47 5.77 -17.07
C ALA A 242 1.55 6.72 -17.84
N ARG A 243 0.45 6.21 -18.40
CA ARG A 243 -0.56 7.02 -19.08
C ARG A 243 -1.22 8.01 -18.12
N PHE A 244 -1.64 7.54 -16.95
CA PHE A 244 -2.31 8.38 -15.96
C PHE A 244 -1.38 9.50 -15.45
N PHE A 245 -0.13 9.17 -15.12
CA PHE A 245 0.83 10.17 -14.65
C PHE A 245 1.26 11.18 -15.73
N ALA A 246 1.18 10.83 -17.01
CA ALA A 246 1.47 11.78 -18.09
C ALA A 246 0.46 12.94 -18.16
N THR A 247 -0.74 12.78 -17.63
CA THR A 247 -1.80 13.79 -17.58
C THR A 247 -1.95 14.46 -16.21
N ALA A 248 -1.25 13.94 -15.19
CA ALA A 248 -1.34 14.43 -13.84
C ALA A 248 -0.61 15.78 -13.64
N PRO A 249 -1.13 16.69 -12.81
CA PRO A 249 -0.40 17.90 -12.43
C PRO A 249 0.81 17.52 -11.58
N ALA A 250 1.99 17.92 -12.05
CA ALA A 250 3.28 17.69 -11.37
C ALA A 250 3.42 18.51 -10.07
#